data_bd2bef4377605ea5df64ad828f00cb76
#
_entry.id   bd2bef4377605ea5df64ad828f00cb76
#
_cell.length_a   1.000
_cell.length_b   1.000
_cell.length_c   1.000
_cell.angle_alpha   90.00
_cell.angle_beta   90.00
_cell.angle_gamma   90.00
#
_symmetry.space_group_name_H-M   'P 1'
#
loop_
_entity.id
_entity.type
_entity.pdbx_description
1 polymer ?
#
loop_
_entity_poly.entity_id
_entity_poly.type
_entity_poly.pdbx_seq_one_letter_code
_entity_poly.pdbx_strand_id
1 'polypeptide(L)'
;MEMHERLAIIDRAQENIHSLSTQVNDLQNILSNKQLRGAFGEVQLENIVKDALPQNAYQFQYTLLSNTRVDCIVKMPQPPGSICIDSKFPLEDYKKFANSSNEQEKKDNLKSFHNAVQKHIKDIADKYISPGETADSAIMFLPSESIYSEINIRFPRLVNESRNKKVYMAGPDNLMLLLHTVRAILRDATMSQTAGKIQIEVDKLTNDLNLLADRILKLDKHFDLARKDLDEIKISHRKIENRGNAITSIEVSDKKNLVNKL
;
A
#
# COMPACT_ATOMS: atom_id res chain seq x y z
N MET A 1 -16.98 8.91 -58.45
CA MET A 1 -16.60 8.26 -57.17
C MET A 1 -15.61 9.12 -56.34
N GLU A 2 -14.55 9.62 -56.94
CA GLU A 2 -13.48 10.39 -56.22
C GLU A 2 -13.98 11.69 -55.53
N MET A 3 -14.95 12.37 -56.10
CA MET A 3 -15.49 13.64 -55.54
C MET A 3 -16.37 13.41 -54.28
N HIS A 4 -17.12 12.31 -54.22
CA HIS A 4 -17.91 11.94 -53.01
C HIS A 4 -17.03 11.48 -51.86
N GLU A 5 -15.93 10.78 -52.14
CA GLU A 5 -14.94 10.42 -51.10
C GLU A 5 -14.25 11.63 -50.51
N ARG A 6 -13.86 12.59 -51.36
CA ARG A 6 -13.25 13.83 -50.90
C ARG A 6 -14.20 14.70 -50.05
N LEU A 7 -15.48 14.77 -50.44
CA LEU A 7 -16.50 15.48 -49.65
C LEU A 7 -16.71 14.78 -48.27
N ALA A 8 -16.77 13.47 -48.25
CA ALA A 8 -16.91 12.73 -46.97
C ALA A 8 -15.69 12.90 -46.01
N ILE A 9 -14.47 13.07 -46.56
CA ILE A 9 -13.27 13.37 -45.78
C ILE A 9 -13.33 14.81 -45.25
N ILE A 10 -13.79 15.76 -46.04
CA ILE A 10 -13.96 17.16 -45.62
C ILE A 10 -15.03 17.28 -44.54
N ASP A 11 -16.19 16.61 -44.69
CA ASP A 11 -17.24 16.62 -43.70
C ASP A 11 -16.78 16.05 -42.35
N ARG A 12 -16.04 14.93 -42.35
CA ARG A 12 -15.42 14.36 -41.12
C ARG A 12 -14.38 15.31 -40.51
N ALA A 13 -13.56 15.96 -41.33
CA ALA A 13 -12.61 16.94 -40.82
C ALA A 13 -13.29 18.14 -40.17
N GLN A 14 -14.42 18.61 -40.76
CA GLN A 14 -15.24 19.71 -40.20
C GLN A 14 -15.91 19.29 -38.90
N GLU A 15 -16.46 18.08 -38.78
CA GLU A 15 -17.03 17.54 -37.54
C GLU A 15 -15.96 17.45 -36.45
N ASN A 16 -14.76 16.96 -36.77
CA ASN A 16 -13.63 16.90 -35.84
C ASN A 16 -13.20 18.29 -35.38
N ILE A 17 -13.11 19.26 -36.28
CA ILE A 17 -12.76 20.65 -35.95
C ILE A 17 -13.86 21.29 -35.06
N HIS A 18 -15.14 21.03 -35.35
CA HIS A 18 -16.23 21.55 -34.53
C HIS A 18 -16.23 20.93 -33.14
N SER A 19 -16.04 19.62 -33.03
CA SER A 19 -15.88 18.90 -31.75
C SER A 19 -14.69 19.45 -30.96
N LEU A 20 -13.53 19.64 -31.61
CA LEU A 20 -12.34 20.20 -30.97
C LEU A 20 -12.57 21.63 -30.49
N SER A 21 -13.26 22.47 -31.32
CA SER A 21 -13.61 23.85 -30.94
C SER A 21 -14.54 23.89 -29.73
N THR A 22 -15.51 22.99 -29.65
CA THR A 22 -16.41 22.87 -28.50
C THR A 22 -15.63 22.45 -27.25
N GLN A 23 -14.76 21.44 -27.35
CA GLN A 23 -13.90 21.01 -26.23
C GLN A 23 -12.96 22.12 -25.74
N VAL A 24 -12.41 22.92 -26.66
CA VAL A 24 -11.55 24.07 -26.30
C VAL A 24 -12.37 25.16 -25.59
N ASN A 25 -13.59 25.44 -26.04
CA ASN A 25 -14.48 26.41 -25.39
C ASN A 25 -14.90 25.93 -24.00
N ASP A 26 -15.22 24.65 -23.85
CA ASP A 26 -15.56 24.07 -22.54
C ASP A 26 -14.38 24.12 -21.58
N LEU A 27 -13.17 23.82 -22.06
CA LEU A 27 -11.94 23.97 -21.30
C LEU A 27 -11.67 25.44 -20.89
N GLN A 28 -11.91 26.38 -21.79
CA GLN A 28 -11.81 27.82 -21.47
C GLN A 28 -12.84 28.24 -20.41
N ASN A 29 -14.07 27.75 -20.48
CA ASN A 29 -15.10 28.00 -19.48
C ASN A 29 -14.75 27.43 -18.12
N ILE A 30 -14.24 26.19 -18.07
CA ILE A 30 -13.73 25.55 -16.83
C ILE A 30 -12.60 26.39 -16.24
N LEU A 31 -11.65 26.80 -17.05
CA LEU A 31 -10.51 27.58 -16.62
C LEU A 31 -10.84 29.06 -16.25
N SER A 32 -11.96 29.55 -16.69
CA SER A 32 -12.42 30.92 -16.38
C SER A 32 -13.16 31.02 -15.04
N ASN A 33 -13.81 29.93 -14.60
CA ASN A 33 -14.55 29.89 -13.34
C ASN A 33 -13.68 29.40 -12.20
N LYS A 34 -13.58 30.18 -11.11
CA LYS A 34 -12.75 29.85 -9.94
C LYS A 34 -13.14 28.50 -9.30
N GLN A 35 -14.43 28.20 -9.24
CA GLN A 35 -14.96 26.97 -8.64
C GLN A 35 -14.65 25.75 -9.50
N LEU A 36 -14.83 25.87 -10.83
CA LEU A 36 -14.51 24.80 -11.79
C LEU A 36 -12.99 24.54 -11.88
N ARG A 37 -12.15 25.58 -11.73
CA ARG A 37 -10.70 25.41 -11.63
C ARG A 37 -10.27 24.61 -10.40
N GLY A 38 -10.91 24.89 -9.25
CA GLY A 38 -10.66 24.10 -8.02
C GLY A 38 -10.99 22.63 -8.25
N ALA A 39 -12.19 22.36 -8.73
CA ALA A 39 -12.65 21.00 -9.05
C ALA A 39 -11.74 20.30 -10.07
N PHE A 40 -11.29 21.01 -11.12
CA PHE A 40 -10.35 20.45 -12.09
C PHE A 40 -9.03 20.01 -11.45
N GLY A 41 -8.46 20.86 -10.58
CA GLY A 41 -7.22 20.53 -9.87
C GLY A 41 -7.37 19.33 -8.93
N GLU A 42 -8.50 19.25 -8.22
CA GLU A 42 -8.82 18.11 -7.36
C GLU A 42 -8.99 16.81 -8.17
N VAL A 43 -9.73 16.84 -9.29
CA VAL A 43 -9.91 15.66 -10.17
C VAL A 43 -8.57 15.21 -10.77
N GLN A 44 -7.71 16.14 -11.17
CA GLN A 44 -6.39 15.79 -11.70
C GLN A 44 -5.52 15.15 -10.61
N LEU A 45 -5.52 15.70 -9.39
CA LEU A 45 -4.86 15.11 -8.23
C LEU A 45 -5.37 13.70 -7.97
N GLU A 46 -6.72 13.53 -7.95
CA GLU A 46 -7.32 12.21 -7.74
C GLU A 46 -6.87 11.18 -8.76
N ASN A 47 -6.85 11.53 -10.05
CA ASN A 47 -6.43 10.63 -11.11
C ASN A 47 -4.97 10.19 -10.93
N ILE A 48 -4.05 11.16 -10.69
CA ILE A 48 -2.63 10.87 -10.47
C ILE A 48 -2.44 9.94 -9.25
N VAL A 49 -3.13 10.21 -8.15
CA VAL A 49 -3.01 9.40 -6.93
C VAL A 49 -3.58 7.99 -7.12
N LYS A 50 -4.74 7.87 -7.78
CA LYS A 50 -5.37 6.57 -8.10
C LYS A 50 -4.49 5.70 -9.00
N ASP A 51 -3.83 6.31 -9.97
CA ASP A 51 -2.94 5.60 -10.90
C ASP A 51 -1.64 5.15 -10.24
N ALA A 52 -1.11 5.95 -9.31
CA ALA A 52 0.18 5.69 -8.68
C ALA A 52 0.10 4.76 -7.47
N LEU A 53 -0.94 4.85 -6.65
CA LEU A 53 -1.02 4.23 -5.32
C LEU A 53 -2.15 3.20 -5.20
N PRO A 54 -1.99 2.16 -4.36
CA PRO A 54 -3.07 1.25 -4.02
C PRO A 54 -4.14 1.95 -3.16
N GLN A 55 -5.38 1.50 -3.28
CA GLN A 55 -6.57 2.15 -2.70
C GLN A 55 -6.53 2.35 -1.18
N ASN A 56 -5.82 1.48 -0.45
CA ASN A 56 -5.66 1.57 1.00
C ASN A 56 -4.58 2.56 1.46
N ALA A 57 -3.76 3.07 0.52
CA ALA A 57 -2.63 3.95 0.82
C ALA A 57 -2.99 5.43 0.87
N TYR A 58 -4.20 5.83 0.48
CA TYR A 58 -4.62 7.23 0.45
C TYR A 58 -6.07 7.41 0.88
N GLN A 59 -6.44 8.67 1.11
CA GLN A 59 -7.82 9.06 1.33
C GLN A 59 -8.02 10.49 0.83
N PHE A 60 -9.06 10.69 0.01
CA PHE A 60 -9.44 12.02 -0.47
C PHE A 60 -10.34 12.73 0.53
N GLN A 61 -10.29 14.03 0.51
CA GLN A 61 -11.13 14.93 1.31
C GLN A 61 -11.10 14.56 2.80
N TYR A 62 -9.88 14.29 3.31
CA TYR A 62 -9.66 13.87 4.69
C TYR A 62 -9.75 15.07 5.64
N THR A 63 -10.42 14.88 6.78
CA THR A 63 -10.52 15.90 7.83
C THR A 63 -9.53 15.56 8.94
N LEU A 64 -8.58 16.46 9.19
CA LEU A 64 -7.59 16.36 10.26
C LEU A 64 -8.25 16.58 11.63
N LEU A 65 -7.54 16.22 12.71
CA LEU A 65 -7.97 16.48 14.09
C LEU A 65 -8.20 17.97 14.37
N SER A 66 -7.48 18.86 13.67
CA SER A 66 -7.68 20.30 13.68
C SER A 66 -8.99 20.76 13.04
N ASN A 67 -9.85 19.84 12.58
CA ASN A 67 -11.05 20.09 11.79
C ASN A 67 -10.79 20.76 10.43
N THR A 68 -9.57 20.67 9.92
CA THR A 68 -9.16 21.19 8.62
C THR A 68 -9.25 20.07 7.59
N ARG A 69 -9.88 20.36 6.43
CA ARG A 69 -10.04 19.39 5.35
C ARG A 69 -8.92 19.53 4.33
N VAL A 70 -8.27 18.44 3.99
CA VAL A 70 -7.21 18.33 2.98
C VAL A 70 -7.70 17.54 1.76
N ASP A 71 -7.27 17.92 0.55
CA ASP A 71 -7.72 17.26 -0.68
C ASP A 71 -7.34 15.79 -0.74
N CYS A 72 -6.11 15.46 -0.33
CA CYS A 72 -5.64 14.08 -0.25
C CYS A 72 -4.65 13.90 0.91
N ILE A 73 -4.78 12.80 1.65
CA ILE A 73 -3.78 12.32 2.59
C ILE A 73 -3.23 10.98 2.10
N VAL A 74 -1.91 10.85 2.03
CA VAL A 74 -1.21 9.61 1.70
C VAL A 74 -0.74 8.99 3.02
N LYS A 75 -1.25 7.80 3.31
CA LYS A 75 -0.97 7.05 4.55
C LYS A 75 0.38 6.36 4.43
N MET A 76 1.32 6.74 5.28
CA MET A 76 2.65 6.13 5.34
C MET A 76 2.95 5.63 6.75
N PRO A 77 3.83 4.61 6.88
CA PRO A 77 4.31 4.17 8.20
C PRO A 77 5.09 5.30 8.89
N GLN A 78 5.10 5.27 10.20
CA GLN A 78 5.95 6.19 10.97
C GLN A 78 7.32 5.57 11.21
N PRO A 79 8.40 6.37 11.07
CA PRO A 79 8.51 7.67 10.41
C PRO A 79 8.41 7.53 8.88
N PRO A 80 8.00 8.57 8.09
CA PRO A 80 7.72 9.96 8.49
C PRO A 80 6.27 10.24 8.88
N GLY A 81 5.33 9.30 8.72
CA GLY A 81 3.90 9.50 8.93
C GLY A 81 3.17 9.96 7.67
N SER A 82 1.86 10.19 7.78
CA SER A 82 0.99 10.50 6.65
C SER A 82 1.29 11.88 6.05
N ILE A 83 1.35 11.97 4.71
CA ILE A 83 1.66 13.19 3.98
C ILE A 83 0.38 13.79 3.41
N CYS A 84 0.15 15.08 3.68
CA CYS A 84 -0.95 15.84 3.11
C CYS A 84 -0.59 16.40 1.73
N ILE A 85 -1.51 16.31 0.78
CA ILE A 85 -1.40 16.88 -0.55
C ILE A 85 -2.60 17.79 -0.78
N ASP A 86 -2.34 19.05 -1.11
CA ASP A 86 -3.37 20.03 -1.35
C ASP A 86 -3.17 20.68 -2.73
N SER A 87 -4.25 20.72 -3.52
CA SER A 87 -4.23 21.22 -4.89
C SER A 87 -4.45 22.71 -4.92
N LYS A 88 -3.53 23.47 -5.51
CA LYS A 88 -3.62 24.92 -5.67
C LYS A 88 -3.35 25.32 -7.11
N PHE A 89 -4.30 26.01 -7.70
CA PHE A 89 -4.22 26.41 -9.11
C PHE A 89 -4.26 27.94 -9.26
N PRO A 90 -3.10 28.65 -9.08
CA PRO A 90 -3.02 30.11 -9.18
C PRO A 90 -3.04 30.60 -10.64
N LEU A 91 -3.98 30.04 -11.45
CA LEU A 91 -4.08 30.30 -12.90
C LEU A 91 -4.47 31.73 -13.23
N GLU A 92 -5.31 32.34 -12.41
CA GLU A 92 -5.79 33.71 -12.68
C GLU A 92 -4.66 34.73 -12.61
N ASP A 93 -3.85 34.66 -11.54
CA ASP A 93 -2.71 35.55 -11.37
C ASP A 93 -1.64 35.29 -12.42
N TYR A 94 -1.43 33.99 -12.77
CA TYR A 94 -0.55 33.61 -13.87
C TYR A 94 -1.02 34.14 -15.21
N LYS A 95 -2.33 34.03 -15.55
CA LYS A 95 -2.88 34.55 -16.82
C LYS A 95 -2.76 36.07 -16.91
N LYS A 96 -3.04 36.81 -15.81
CA LYS A 96 -2.83 38.26 -15.79
C LYS A 96 -1.37 38.62 -16.10
N PHE A 97 -0.43 37.91 -15.48
CA PHE A 97 0.99 38.08 -15.75
C PHE A 97 1.36 37.75 -17.21
N ALA A 98 0.91 36.58 -17.71
CA ALA A 98 1.26 36.10 -19.05
C ALA A 98 0.71 36.98 -20.18
N ASN A 99 -0.48 37.60 -19.97
CA ASN A 99 -1.18 38.42 -20.95
C ASN A 99 -0.95 39.94 -20.74
N SER A 100 0.01 40.34 -19.92
CA SER A 100 0.32 41.74 -19.67
C SER A 100 0.80 42.42 -20.92
N SER A 101 0.22 43.59 -21.23
CA SER A 101 0.47 44.34 -22.48
C SER A 101 1.66 45.30 -22.41
N ASN A 102 2.06 45.69 -21.20
CA ASN A 102 3.19 46.59 -20.95
C ASN A 102 4.04 46.15 -19.76
N GLU A 103 5.28 46.68 -19.72
CA GLU A 103 6.27 46.29 -18.69
C GLU A 103 5.87 46.62 -17.26
N GLN A 104 5.12 47.73 -17.07
CA GLN A 104 4.65 48.07 -15.72
C GLN A 104 3.59 47.12 -15.21
N GLU A 105 2.58 46.85 -16.06
CA GLU A 105 1.52 45.87 -15.77
C GLU A 105 2.10 44.50 -15.51
N LYS A 106 3.11 44.11 -16.28
CA LYS A 106 3.81 42.83 -16.12
C LYS A 106 4.51 42.71 -14.76
N LYS A 107 5.15 43.77 -14.30
CA LYS A 107 5.79 43.83 -12.97
C LYS A 107 4.74 43.71 -11.83
N ASP A 108 3.62 44.43 -11.94
CA ASP A 108 2.57 44.41 -10.92
C ASP A 108 1.87 43.05 -10.87
N ASN A 109 1.56 42.47 -12.03
CA ASN A 109 0.95 41.15 -12.13
C ASN A 109 1.91 40.03 -11.67
N LEU A 110 3.22 40.15 -11.96
CA LEU A 110 4.25 39.24 -11.45
C LEU A 110 4.31 39.25 -9.92
N LYS A 111 4.22 40.44 -9.30
CA LYS A 111 4.18 40.57 -7.86
C LYS A 111 2.89 39.98 -7.26
N SER A 112 1.76 40.18 -7.92
CA SER A 112 0.49 39.56 -7.51
C SER A 112 0.55 38.05 -7.56
N PHE A 113 1.11 37.49 -8.62
CA PHE A 113 1.31 36.04 -8.77
C PHE A 113 2.26 35.48 -7.70
N HIS A 114 3.38 36.16 -7.42
CA HIS A 114 4.28 35.80 -6.32
C HIS A 114 3.55 35.74 -4.98
N ASN A 115 2.78 36.80 -4.65
CA ASN A 115 2.05 36.89 -3.38
C ASN A 115 0.97 35.81 -3.24
N ALA A 116 0.28 35.48 -4.33
CA ALA A 116 -0.71 34.41 -4.34
C ALA A 116 -0.07 33.04 -4.02
N VAL A 117 1.05 32.71 -4.66
CA VAL A 117 1.79 31.48 -4.39
C VAL A 117 2.33 31.46 -2.96
N GLN A 118 2.91 32.56 -2.48
CA GLN A 118 3.42 32.68 -1.11
C GLN A 118 2.32 32.44 -0.06
N LYS A 119 1.13 33.00 -0.30
CA LYS A 119 -0.04 32.79 0.57
C LYS A 119 -0.42 31.32 0.61
N HIS A 120 -0.48 30.64 -0.55
CA HIS A 120 -0.80 29.21 -0.59
C HIS A 120 0.21 28.35 0.18
N ILE A 121 1.51 28.64 0.04
CA ILE A 121 2.57 27.96 0.78
C ILE A 121 2.36 28.11 2.30
N LYS A 122 2.08 29.35 2.73
CA LYS A 122 1.83 29.62 4.15
C LYS A 122 0.58 28.88 4.66
N ASP A 123 -0.52 28.98 3.91
CA ASP A 123 -1.78 28.33 4.29
C ASP A 123 -1.63 26.80 4.41
N ILE A 124 -0.84 26.17 3.53
CA ILE A 124 -0.57 24.73 3.55
C ILE A 124 0.30 24.37 4.76
N ALA A 125 1.37 25.13 5.02
CA ALA A 125 2.25 24.89 6.16
C ALA A 125 1.47 24.96 7.48
N ASP A 126 0.66 26.01 7.64
CA ASP A 126 -0.06 26.29 8.88
C ASP A 126 -1.23 25.30 9.12
N LYS A 127 -1.82 24.72 8.05
CA LYS A 127 -3.03 23.89 8.14
C LYS A 127 -2.75 22.40 8.16
N TYR A 128 -1.73 21.93 7.44
CA TYR A 128 -1.58 20.52 7.10
C TYR A 128 -0.32 19.85 7.65
N ILE A 129 0.56 20.62 8.31
CA ILE A 129 1.71 20.09 9.03
C ILE A 129 1.38 20.10 10.52
N SER A 130 0.86 18.96 11.01
CA SER A 130 0.42 18.78 12.40
C SER A 130 1.26 17.73 13.10
N PRO A 131 2.10 18.10 14.08
CA PRO A 131 2.92 17.14 14.81
C PRO A 131 2.07 16.04 15.47
N GLY A 132 2.43 14.80 15.25
CA GLY A 132 1.73 13.62 15.81
C GLY A 132 0.59 13.08 14.94
N GLU A 133 0.07 13.84 13.98
CA GLU A 133 -0.98 13.40 13.06
C GLU A 133 -0.46 13.24 11.63
N THR A 134 0.31 14.22 11.14
CA THR A 134 0.87 14.23 9.80
C THR A 134 2.40 14.17 9.85
N ALA A 135 3.01 13.91 8.69
CA ALA A 135 4.45 14.13 8.51
C ALA A 135 4.82 15.59 8.76
N ASP A 136 6.11 15.83 8.98
CA ASP A 136 6.66 17.21 9.14
C ASP A 136 6.73 17.98 7.82
N SER A 137 6.02 17.51 6.80
CA SER A 137 5.99 18.09 5.47
C SER A 137 4.65 17.86 4.77
N ALA A 138 4.34 18.76 3.82
CA ALA A 138 3.15 18.68 2.98
C ALA A 138 3.51 18.96 1.51
N ILE A 139 2.65 18.52 0.58
CA ILE A 139 2.82 18.73 -0.85
C ILE A 139 1.78 19.74 -1.34
N MET A 140 2.24 20.78 -2.02
CA MET A 140 1.42 21.70 -2.79
C MET A 140 1.40 21.23 -4.24
N PHE A 141 0.29 20.66 -4.66
CA PHE A 141 0.11 20.21 -6.04
C PHE A 141 -0.34 21.36 -6.93
N LEU A 142 0.37 21.56 -8.04
CA LEU A 142 0.10 22.55 -9.06
C LEU A 142 -0.39 21.83 -10.32
N PRO A 143 -1.68 21.89 -10.69
CA PRO A 143 -2.27 21.15 -11.82
C PRO A 143 -1.80 21.63 -13.21
N SER A 144 -0.59 22.16 -13.31
CA SER A 144 -0.02 22.65 -14.56
C SER A 144 1.50 22.68 -14.49
N GLU A 145 2.16 21.91 -15.36
CA GLU A 145 3.63 21.93 -15.51
C GLU A 145 4.16 23.31 -15.93
N SER A 146 3.40 24.04 -16.74
CA SER A 146 3.79 25.39 -17.17
C SER A 146 3.87 26.36 -15.98
N ILE A 147 2.86 26.33 -15.08
CA ILE A 147 2.84 27.18 -13.88
C ILE A 147 3.92 26.75 -12.90
N TYR A 148 4.10 25.44 -12.71
CA TYR A 148 5.16 24.90 -11.88
C TYR A 148 6.56 25.36 -12.37
N SER A 149 6.80 25.26 -13.67
CA SER A 149 8.07 25.69 -14.28
C SER A 149 8.29 27.20 -14.15
N GLU A 150 7.25 28.02 -14.40
CA GLU A 150 7.34 29.48 -14.24
C GLU A 150 7.65 29.89 -12.80
N ILE A 151 7.05 29.24 -11.81
CA ILE A 151 7.35 29.50 -10.39
C ILE A 151 8.83 29.19 -10.10
N ASN A 152 9.35 28.06 -10.57
CA ASN A 152 10.72 27.66 -10.34
C ASN A 152 11.73 28.60 -11.01
N ILE A 153 11.43 29.08 -12.22
CA ILE A 153 12.31 29.97 -12.98
C ILE A 153 12.30 31.39 -12.39
N ARG A 154 11.11 31.92 -12.09
CA ARG A 154 10.98 33.34 -11.70
C ARG A 154 11.10 33.58 -10.21
N PHE A 155 10.76 32.61 -9.37
CA PHE A 155 10.72 32.77 -7.93
C PHE A 155 11.60 31.78 -7.17
N PRO A 156 12.91 31.62 -7.50
CA PRO A 156 13.77 30.63 -6.83
C PRO A 156 13.91 30.88 -5.32
N ARG A 157 13.79 32.13 -4.86
CA ARG A 157 13.77 32.45 -3.43
C ARG A 157 12.51 31.93 -2.75
N LEU A 158 11.36 32.08 -3.39
CA LEU A 158 10.07 31.58 -2.87
C LEU A 158 10.06 30.04 -2.82
N VAL A 159 10.68 29.36 -3.79
CA VAL A 159 10.87 27.91 -3.78
C VAL A 159 11.71 27.47 -2.58
N ASN A 160 12.78 28.20 -2.26
CA ASN A 160 13.58 27.92 -1.06
C ASN A 160 12.82 28.19 0.23
N GLU A 161 12.06 29.29 0.30
CA GLU A 161 11.18 29.58 1.45
C GLU A 161 10.13 28.49 1.67
N SER A 162 9.55 27.96 0.61
CA SER A 162 8.60 26.84 0.62
C SER A 162 9.24 25.60 1.24
N ARG A 163 10.46 25.24 0.82
CA ARG A 163 11.21 24.12 1.38
C ARG A 163 11.55 24.31 2.86
N ASN A 164 11.92 25.51 3.26
CA ASN A 164 12.17 25.86 4.66
C ASN A 164 10.91 25.69 5.52
N LYS A 165 9.73 25.94 4.94
CA LYS A 165 8.43 25.71 5.58
C LYS A 165 7.96 24.25 5.44
N LYS A 166 8.79 23.35 4.89
CA LYS A 166 8.47 21.96 4.66
C LYS A 166 7.27 21.74 3.72
N VAL A 167 6.97 22.71 2.84
CA VAL A 167 5.97 22.60 1.79
C VAL A 167 6.70 22.38 0.46
N TYR A 168 6.49 21.23 -0.15
CA TYR A 168 7.12 20.86 -1.41
C TYR A 168 6.13 21.07 -2.55
N MET A 169 6.48 21.92 -3.51
CA MET A 169 5.66 22.14 -4.71
C MET A 169 5.93 21.04 -5.73
N ALA A 170 4.88 20.53 -6.35
CA ALA A 170 4.97 19.51 -7.39
C ALA A 170 3.99 19.80 -8.53
N GLY A 171 4.46 19.72 -9.76
CA GLY A 171 3.63 19.58 -10.96
C GLY A 171 3.17 18.13 -11.14
N PRO A 172 2.34 17.84 -12.17
CA PRO A 172 1.82 16.51 -12.45
C PRO A 172 2.89 15.42 -12.55
N ASP A 173 3.93 15.66 -13.34
CA ASP A 173 4.99 14.68 -13.57
C ASP A 173 5.84 14.44 -12.31
N ASN A 174 6.16 15.50 -11.58
CA ASN A 174 6.91 15.40 -10.33
C ASN A 174 6.09 14.71 -9.24
N LEU A 175 4.79 14.99 -9.15
CA LEU A 175 3.92 14.30 -8.21
C LEU A 175 3.85 12.81 -8.52
N MET A 176 3.67 12.44 -9.79
CA MET A 176 3.65 11.04 -10.22
C MET A 176 4.94 10.31 -9.80
N LEU A 177 6.10 10.91 -10.04
CA LEU A 177 7.40 10.33 -9.65
C LEU A 177 7.52 10.16 -8.13
N LEU A 178 7.11 11.16 -7.34
CA LEU A 178 7.08 11.10 -5.89
C LEU A 178 6.17 9.96 -5.40
N LEU A 179 4.97 9.83 -5.97
CA LEU A 179 4.03 8.79 -5.58
C LEU A 179 4.51 7.39 -5.95
N HIS A 180 5.21 7.22 -7.07
CA HIS A 180 5.87 5.94 -7.38
C HIS A 180 6.95 5.58 -6.34
N THR A 181 7.71 6.57 -5.86
CA THR A 181 8.68 6.37 -4.78
C THR A 181 7.99 5.98 -3.48
N VAL A 182 6.90 6.68 -3.13
CA VAL A 182 6.05 6.35 -1.98
C VAL A 182 5.50 4.93 -2.08
N ARG A 183 5.01 4.53 -3.26
CA ARG A 183 4.54 3.16 -3.52
C ARG A 183 5.62 2.11 -3.23
N ALA A 184 6.86 2.36 -3.64
CA ALA A 184 7.97 1.46 -3.35
C ALA A 184 8.20 1.33 -1.82
N ILE A 185 8.23 2.44 -1.09
CA ILE A 185 8.36 2.46 0.37
C ILE A 185 7.22 1.67 1.05
N LEU A 186 5.98 1.87 0.61
CA LEU A 186 4.81 1.16 1.15
C LEU A 186 4.89 -0.34 0.91
N ARG A 187 5.37 -0.74 -0.27
CA ARG A 187 5.60 -2.15 -0.60
C ARG A 187 6.66 -2.76 0.31
N ASP A 188 7.78 -2.09 0.51
CA ASP A 188 8.87 -2.57 1.36
C ASP A 188 8.42 -2.68 2.82
N ALA A 189 7.67 -1.70 3.33
CA ALA A 189 7.09 -1.75 4.67
C ALA A 189 6.14 -2.94 4.84
N THR A 190 5.28 -3.20 3.85
CA THR A 190 4.34 -4.33 3.87
C THR A 190 5.10 -5.67 3.83
N MET A 191 6.14 -5.78 3.01
CA MET A 191 6.99 -6.97 2.96
C MET A 191 7.68 -7.23 4.30
N SER A 192 8.24 -6.21 4.92
CA SER A 192 8.90 -6.31 6.24
C SER A 192 7.92 -6.78 7.33
N GLN A 193 6.71 -6.22 7.38
CA GLN A 193 5.66 -6.65 8.31
C GLN A 193 5.24 -8.10 8.08
N THR A 194 5.13 -8.50 6.82
CA THR A 194 4.75 -9.87 6.45
C THR A 194 5.86 -10.86 6.83
N ALA A 195 7.13 -10.53 6.58
CA ALA A 195 8.26 -11.33 6.98
C ALA A 195 8.32 -11.55 8.50
N GLY A 196 8.04 -10.50 9.29
CA GLY A 196 7.94 -10.61 10.75
C GLY A 196 6.83 -11.55 11.22
N LYS A 197 5.66 -11.51 10.57
CA LYS A 197 4.56 -12.45 10.88
C LYS A 197 4.93 -13.90 10.52
N ILE A 198 5.56 -14.11 9.36
CA ILE A 198 6.02 -15.45 8.94
C ILE A 198 7.03 -15.99 9.94
N GLN A 199 7.98 -15.18 10.42
CA GLN A 199 8.96 -15.60 11.41
C GLN A 199 8.30 -16.11 12.71
N ILE A 200 7.31 -15.40 13.21
CA ILE A 200 6.53 -15.80 14.40
C ILE A 200 5.84 -17.16 14.18
N GLU A 201 5.24 -17.38 13.01
CA GLU A 201 4.58 -18.66 12.70
C GLU A 201 5.57 -19.81 12.53
N VAL A 202 6.75 -19.54 11.95
CA VAL A 202 7.85 -20.53 11.85
C VAL A 202 8.36 -20.93 13.24
N ASP A 203 8.50 -19.97 14.16
CA ASP A 203 8.93 -20.25 15.54
C ASP A 203 7.89 -21.14 16.26
N LYS A 204 6.59 -20.87 16.10
CA LYS A 204 5.53 -21.71 16.64
C LYS A 204 5.57 -23.13 16.07
N LEU A 205 5.69 -23.25 14.73
CA LEU A 205 5.81 -24.53 14.06
C LEU A 205 7.01 -25.34 14.56
N THR A 206 8.13 -24.69 14.76
CA THR A 206 9.35 -25.33 15.32
C THR A 206 9.11 -25.89 16.73
N ASN A 207 8.41 -25.14 17.58
CA ASN A 207 8.04 -25.60 18.91
C ASN A 207 7.08 -26.80 18.85
N ASP A 208 6.09 -26.77 17.96
CA ASP A 208 5.16 -27.89 17.78
C ASP A 208 5.87 -29.16 17.30
N LEU A 209 6.85 -29.02 16.40
CA LEU A 209 7.68 -30.14 15.94
C LEU A 209 8.52 -30.72 17.06
N ASN A 210 9.09 -29.91 17.95
CA ASN A 210 9.82 -30.39 19.12
C ASN A 210 8.92 -31.19 20.07
N LEU A 211 7.71 -30.67 20.32
CA LEU A 211 6.72 -31.37 21.13
C LEU A 211 6.27 -32.69 20.52
N LEU A 212 6.14 -32.75 19.20
CA LEU A 212 5.83 -33.97 18.48
C LEU A 212 6.98 -34.98 18.58
N ALA A 213 8.22 -34.54 18.41
CA ALA A 213 9.39 -35.38 18.58
C ALA A 213 9.46 -36.01 19.98
N ASP A 214 9.21 -35.25 21.03
CA ASP A 214 9.14 -35.75 22.40
C ASP A 214 8.01 -36.80 22.60
N ARG A 215 6.85 -36.58 21.98
CA ARG A 215 5.75 -37.54 22.03
C ARG A 215 6.10 -38.85 21.34
N ILE A 216 6.77 -38.78 20.18
CA ILE A 216 7.25 -39.97 19.46
C ILE A 216 8.24 -40.75 20.31
N LEU A 217 9.22 -40.09 20.94
CA LEU A 217 10.18 -40.75 21.83
C LEU A 217 9.52 -41.40 23.05
N LYS A 218 8.46 -40.80 23.60
CA LYS A 218 7.68 -41.41 24.69
C LYS A 218 6.92 -42.65 24.20
N LEU A 219 6.33 -42.55 23.01
CA LEU A 219 5.61 -43.68 22.41
C LEU A 219 6.54 -44.85 22.15
N ASP A 220 7.74 -44.61 21.62
CA ASP A 220 8.77 -45.63 21.39
C ASP A 220 9.13 -46.38 22.67
N LYS A 221 9.35 -45.67 23.78
CA LYS A 221 9.54 -46.27 25.09
C LYS A 221 8.35 -47.13 25.57
N HIS A 222 7.13 -46.71 25.27
CA HIS A 222 5.93 -47.52 25.62
C HIS A 222 5.88 -48.82 24.82
N PHE A 223 6.28 -48.80 23.52
CA PHE A 223 6.40 -50.02 22.72
C PHE A 223 7.48 -50.95 23.24
N ASP A 224 8.62 -50.43 23.67
CA ASP A 224 9.69 -51.23 24.28
C ASP A 224 9.23 -51.92 25.57
N LEU A 225 8.50 -51.22 26.45
CA LEU A 225 7.90 -51.80 27.64
C LEU A 225 6.88 -52.91 27.32
N ALA A 226 5.97 -52.62 26.38
CA ALA A 226 4.97 -53.60 25.95
C ALA A 226 5.61 -54.86 25.34
N ARG A 227 6.75 -54.71 24.66
CA ARG A 227 7.54 -55.83 24.09
C ARG A 227 8.16 -56.68 25.20
N LYS A 228 8.67 -56.07 26.27
CA LYS A 228 9.18 -56.79 27.48
C LYS A 228 8.06 -57.58 28.14
N ASP A 229 6.90 -56.96 28.33
CA ASP A 229 5.74 -57.61 28.95
C ASP A 229 5.29 -58.81 28.13
N LEU A 230 5.26 -58.73 26.81
CA LEU A 230 4.98 -59.82 25.89
C LEU A 230 5.99 -60.97 26.04
N ASP A 231 7.29 -60.68 26.17
CA ASP A 231 8.32 -61.68 26.36
C ASP A 231 8.18 -62.37 27.75
N GLU A 232 7.85 -61.65 28.81
CA GLU A 232 7.53 -62.22 30.12
C GLU A 232 6.30 -63.15 30.08
N ILE A 233 5.24 -62.76 29.34
CA ILE A 233 4.07 -63.59 29.11
C ILE A 233 4.43 -64.89 28.40
N LYS A 234 5.29 -64.85 27.33
CA LYS A 234 5.75 -66.04 26.62
C LYS A 234 6.53 -66.97 27.55
N ILE A 235 7.39 -66.45 28.41
CA ILE A 235 8.13 -67.25 29.40
C ILE A 235 7.12 -67.95 30.37
N SER A 236 6.16 -67.21 30.84
CA SER A 236 5.13 -67.76 31.74
C SER A 236 4.28 -68.82 31.07
N HIS A 237 3.89 -68.58 29.82
CA HIS A 237 3.16 -69.58 28.97
C HIS A 237 3.96 -70.91 28.86
N ARG A 238 5.24 -70.83 28.49
CA ARG A 238 6.11 -72.02 28.38
C ARG A 238 6.18 -72.80 29.71
N LYS A 239 6.28 -72.11 30.85
CA LYS A 239 6.30 -72.74 32.18
C LYS A 239 5.00 -73.50 32.44
N ILE A 240 3.86 -72.92 32.11
CA ILE A 240 2.52 -73.54 32.24
C ILE A 240 2.41 -74.76 31.35
N GLU A 241 2.80 -74.63 30.06
CA GLU A 241 2.80 -75.68 29.06
C GLU A 241 3.65 -76.90 29.50
N ASN A 242 4.90 -76.64 29.97
CA ASN A 242 5.76 -77.66 30.48
C ASN A 242 5.19 -78.40 31.73
N ARG A 243 4.55 -77.63 32.64
CA ARG A 243 3.84 -78.27 33.80
C ARG A 243 2.63 -79.09 33.37
N GLY A 244 1.85 -78.59 32.40
CA GLY A 244 0.73 -79.33 31.81
C GLY A 244 1.19 -80.66 31.21
N ASN A 245 2.24 -80.62 30.41
CA ASN A 245 2.81 -81.83 29.77
C ASN A 245 3.40 -82.82 30.81
N ALA A 246 4.01 -82.31 31.90
CA ALA A 246 4.48 -83.19 33.01
C ALA A 246 3.32 -83.86 33.74
N ILE A 247 2.19 -83.14 34.01
CA ILE A 247 1.01 -83.75 34.63
C ILE A 247 0.42 -84.84 33.72
N THR A 248 0.27 -84.54 32.42
CA THR A 248 -0.28 -85.53 31.46
C THR A 248 0.63 -86.80 31.38
N SER A 249 1.94 -86.62 31.46
CA SER A 249 2.88 -87.77 31.47
C SER A 249 2.80 -88.61 32.73
N ILE A 250 2.47 -88.01 33.89
CA ILE A 250 2.21 -88.76 35.12
C ILE A 250 0.92 -89.59 35.04
N GLU A 251 -0.17 -88.99 34.56
CA GLU A 251 -1.45 -89.71 34.35
C GLU A 251 -1.33 -90.90 33.38
N VAL A 252 -0.50 -90.75 32.35
CA VAL A 252 -0.28 -91.90 31.38
C VAL A 252 0.58 -92.94 32.00
N SER A 253 1.55 -92.66 32.85
CA SER A 253 2.36 -93.65 33.56
C SER A 253 1.56 -94.41 34.59
N ASP A 254 0.66 -93.77 35.32
CA ASP A 254 -0.19 -94.42 36.33
C ASP A 254 -1.26 -95.31 35.68
N LYS A 255 -1.83 -94.94 34.53
CA LYS A 255 -2.69 -95.84 33.77
C LYS A 255 -1.98 -97.13 33.20
N LYS A 256 -0.70 -96.97 32.83
CA LYS A 256 0.07 -98.12 32.38
C LYS A 256 0.40 -99.07 33.55
N ASN A 257 0.67 -98.54 34.77
CA ASN A 257 0.94 -99.33 35.94
C ASN A 257 -0.29 -100.09 36.50
N LEU A 258 -1.50 -99.54 36.24
CA LEU A 258 -2.79 -100.20 36.64
C LEU A 258 -3.18 -101.36 35.66
N VAL A 259 -2.85 -101.23 34.38
CA VAL A 259 -3.08 -102.29 33.32
C VAL A 259 -2.14 -103.48 33.46
N ASN A 260 -0.90 -103.30 33.96
CA ASN A 260 0.06 -104.40 34.18
C ASN A 260 -0.09 -105.14 35.52
N LYS A 261 -1.12 -104.89 36.33
CA LYS A 261 -1.45 -105.51 37.62
C LYS A 261 -2.72 -106.32 37.61
N LEU A 262 -3.41 -106.49 36.43
CA LEU A 262 -4.50 -107.38 36.17
C LEU A 262 -4.02 -108.53 35.26
#